data_7b70951c93a124114d2820a165df249c
#
_entry.id   7b70951c93a124114d2820a165df249c
#
_cell.length_a   1.000
_cell.length_b   1.000
_cell.length_c   1.000
_cell.angle_alpha   90.00
_cell.angle_beta   90.00
_cell.angle_gamma   90.00
#
_symmetry.space_group_name_H-M   'P 1'
#
loop_
_entity.id
_entity.type
_entity.pdbx_description
1 polymer ?
#
loop_
_entity_poly.entity_id
_entity_poly.type
_entity_poly.pdbx_seq_one_letter_code
_entity_poly.pdbx_strand_id
1 'polypeptide(L)'
;MKEDDDQFGFQKSLDGNDEDWVTGRVYKGDKPWLSKYQGKDFSKKKTKIDIDSKIDVISFFTAVVIVMSLFFFVSAHAVEVKTNTKPLFVYSLNSCITDLNKITPTEKQIPSELIVAQAIIETGWGTSRFANEANNLFGIREGLKVFKTKCDSVADYIRIINEVPAYAEFREMRQDGITDALLLARTLKKWAADPNYTDLIENVIQYNIRGVYEL
;
A
#
# COMPACT_ATOMS: atom_id res chain seq x y z
N MET A 1 -29.82 16.32 -18.78
CA MET A 1 -28.56 16.93 -18.40
C MET A 1 -27.78 15.80 -17.71
N LYS A 2 -26.91 15.10 -18.44
CA LYS A 2 -26.05 14.05 -17.90
C LYS A 2 -24.76 14.76 -17.45
N GLU A 3 -24.47 14.73 -16.17
CA GLU A 3 -23.19 15.18 -15.63
C GLU A 3 -22.11 14.19 -16.07
N ASP A 4 -21.08 14.73 -16.71
CA ASP A 4 -19.91 14.00 -17.17
C ASP A 4 -18.96 13.78 -15.98
N ASP A 5 -19.08 12.60 -15.34
CA ASP A 5 -18.18 12.14 -14.25
C ASP A 5 -16.87 11.52 -14.77
N ASP A 6 -16.48 11.78 -16.02
CA ASP A 6 -15.34 11.12 -16.69
C ASP A 6 -14.03 11.92 -16.66
N GLN A 7 -13.82 12.77 -15.64
CA GLN A 7 -12.63 13.64 -15.59
C GLN A 7 -11.36 12.99 -15.01
N PHE A 8 -11.40 11.71 -14.66
CA PHE A 8 -10.21 10.94 -14.25
C PHE A 8 -10.18 9.62 -15.01
N GLY A 9 -9.54 9.66 -16.18
CA GLY A 9 -9.01 8.61 -17.03
C GLY A 9 -9.29 7.13 -16.78
N PHE A 10 -10.51 6.75 -16.45
CA PHE A 10 -10.94 5.37 -16.30
C PHE A 10 -11.64 4.90 -17.56
N GLN A 11 -10.91 4.54 -18.61
CA GLN A 11 -11.46 3.75 -19.71
C GLN A 11 -11.59 2.30 -19.26
N LYS A 12 -12.85 1.89 -19.05
CA LYS A 12 -13.23 0.49 -18.90
C LYS A 12 -13.03 -0.18 -20.26
N SER A 13 -12.13 -1.15 -20.36
CA SER A 13 -12.05 -2.00 -21.55
C SER A 13 -13.38 -2.75 -21.70
N LEU A 14 -14.06 -2.55 -22.85
CA LEU A 14 -15.38 -3.11 -23.15
C LEU A 14 -15.31 -4.55 -23.67
N ASP A 15 -14.12 -5.14 -23.75
CA ASP A 15 -13.87 -6.43 -24.42
C ASP A 15 -13.53 -7.58 -23.47
N GLY A 16 -13.69 -7.40 -22.16
CA GLY A 16 -13.59 -8.51 -21.18
C GLY A 16 -12.20 -9.12 -21.04
N ASN A 17 -11.16 -8.47 -21.54
CA ASN A 17 -9.79 -8.86 -21.30
C ASN A 17 -9.29 -8.09 -20.06
N ASP A 18 -9.04 -8.82 -18.98
CA ASP A 18 -8.36 -8.27 -17.80
C ASP A 18 -6.89 -7.99 -18.16
N GLU A 19 -6.59 -6.76 -18.55
CA GLU A 19 -5.20 -6.31 -18.65
C GLU A 19 -4.66 -6.07 -17.24
N ASP A 20 -3.55 -6.73 -16.91
CA ASP A 20 -2.80 -6.43 -15.70
C ASP A 20 -2.00 -5.14 -15.94
N TRP A 21 -2.57 -4.01 -15.54
CA TRP A 21 -2.00 -2.67 -15.70
C TRP A 21 -0.68 -2.48 -14.95
N VAL A 22 -0.41 -3.33 -13.96
CA VAL A 22 0.84 -3.30 -13.18
C VAL A 22 2.00 -3.88 -13.97
N THR A 23 1.74 -4.85 -14.84
CA THR A 23 2.79 -5.52 -15.64
C THR A 23 2.66 -5.28 -17.14
N GLY A 24 1.56 -4.69 -17.61
CA GLY A 24 1.28 -4.46 -19.03
C GLY A 24 1.09 -5.75 -19.84
N ARG A 25 0.77 -6.88 -19.21
CA ARG A 25 0.53 -8.17 -19.85
C ARG A 25 -0.95 -8.54 -19.87
N VAL A 26 -1.43 -8.86 -21.05
CA VAL A 26 -2.77 -9.46 -21.24
C VAL A 26 -2.65 -10.95 -20.94
N TYR A 27 -3.30 -11.43 -19.88
CA TYR A 27 -3.34 -12.85 -19.57
C TYR A 27 -4.66 -13.46 -20.03
N LYS A 28 -4.58 -14.25 -21.12
CA LYS A 28 -5.63 -15.21 -21.50
C LYS A 28 -5.24 -16.57 -20.92
N GLY A 29 -5.88 -17.01 -19.84
CA GLY A 29 -5.71 -18.34 -19.26
C GLY A 29 -5.05 -18.35 -17.88
N ASP A 30 -4.91 -19.54 -17.31
CA ASP A 30 -4.45 -19.79 -15.94
C ASP A 30 -3.18 -19.02 -15.58
N LYS A 31 -3.22 -18.32 -14.46
CA LYS A 31 -2.16 -17.42 -13.98
C LYS A 31 -0.89 -18.22 -13.62
N PRO A 32 0.22 -18.14 -14.39
CA PRO A 32 1.40 -19.00 -14.18
C PRO A 32 2.09 -18.84 -12.82
N TRP A 33 1.85 -17.73 -12.14
CA TRP A 33 2.45 -17.45 -10.81
C TRP A 33 1.68 -18.13 -9.66
N LEU A 34 0.41 -18.54 -9.88
CA LEU A 34 -0.37 -19.29 -8.88
C LEU A 34 0.17 -20.72 -8.68
N SER A 35 0.77 -21.32 -9.71
CA SER A 35 1.34 -22.67 -9.64
C SER A 35 2.54 -22.78 -8.68
N LYS A 36 3.22 -21.66 -8.40
CA LYS A 36 4.37 -21.63 -7.50
C LYS A 36 3.98 -21.77 -6.00
N TYR A 37 2.71 -21.61 -5.70
CA TYR A 37 2.17 -21.71 -4.33
C TYR A 37 1.24 -22.92 -4.12
N GLN A 38 0.88 -23.62 -5.19
CA GLN A 38 0.14 -24.89 -5.11
C GLN A 38 1.13 -26.04 -4.98
N GLY A 39 1.50 -26.43 -3.77
CA GLY A 39 2.30 -27.64 -3.58
C GLY A 39 3.18 -27.72 -2.36
N LYS A 40 3.04 -26.84 -1.39
CA LYS A 40 3.63 -27.08 -0.07
C LYS A 40 2.60 -27.71 0.84
N ASP A 41 2.63 -29.04 0.85
CA ASP A 41 1.91 -29.84 1.84
C ASP A 41 2.48 -29.53 3.24
N PHE A 42 1.73 -28.73 4.02
CA PHE A 42 1.99 -28.52 5.43
C PHE A 42 1.41 -29.67 6.24
N SER A 43 1.82 -30.89 5.93
CA SER A 43 1.59 -32.04 6.77
C SER A 43 2.27 -31.81 8.12
N LYS A 44 1.44 -31.48 9.12
CA LYS A 44 1.83 -31.25 10.50
C LYS A 44 2.58 -32.44 11.04
N LYS A 45 3.90 -32.38 11.21
CA LYS A 45 4.63 -33.23 12.15
C LYS A 45 4.07 -32.96 13.54
N LYS A 46 3.22 -33.88 14.04
CA LYS A 46 2.83 -33.91 15.44
C LYS A 46 4.07 -34.31 16.26
N THR A 47 4.78 -33.31 16.77
CA THR A 47 5.71 -33.53 17.87
C THR A 47 4.87 -33.88 19.11
N LYS A 48 4.96 -35.12 19.54
CA LYS A 48 4.46 -35.55 20.85
C LYS A 48 5.33 -34.82 21.89
N ILE A 49 4.78 -33.82 22.53
CA ILE A 49 5.38 -33.19 23.71
C ILE A 49 4.97 -34.08 24.87
N ASP A 50 5.93 -34.84 25.42
CA ASP A 50 5.77 -35.63 26.64
C ASP A 50 5.79 -34.63 27.80
N ILE A 51 4.61 -34.33 28.35
CA ILE A 51 4.44 -33.45 29.50
C ILE A 51 4.42 -34.32 30.74
N ASP A 52 5.60 -34.80 31.12
CA ASP A 52 5.81 -35.46 32.43
C ASP A 52 6.69 -34.54 33.31
N SER A 53 6.18 -33.38 33.64
CA SER A 53 6.64 -32.59 34.77
C SER A 53 5.44 -31.92 35.41
N LYS A 54 5.30 -32.06 36.71
CA LYS A 54 4.30 -31.37 37.53
C LYS A 54 4.48 -29.88 37.42
N ILE A 55 4.00 -29.32 36.31
CA ILE A 55 3.84 -27.89 36.18
C ILE A 55 2.70 -27.52 37.13
N ASP A 56 3.01 -26.79 38.18
CA ASP A 56 2.02 -26.29 39.11
C ASP A 56 0.94 -25.55 38.28
N VAL A 57 -0.31 -25.98 38.40
CA VAL A 57 -1.45 -25.42 37.65
C VAL A 57 -1.51 -23.91 37.83
N ILE A 58 -1.09 -23.41 39.00
CA ILE A 58 -0.99 -21.96 39.29
C ILE A 58 0.06 -21.29 38.40
N SER A 59 1.22 -21.92 38.18
CA SER A 59 2.29 -21.38 37.35
C SER A 59 1.88 -21.33 35.86
N PHE A 60 1.10 -22.32 35.41
CA PHE A 60 0.56 -22.34 34.06
C PHE A 60 -0.48 -21.21 33.84
N PHE A 61 -1.42 -21.02 34.76
CA PHE A 61 -2.41 -19.95 34.68
C PHE A 61 -1.78 -18.58 34.78
N THR A 62 -0.76 -18.36 35.61
CA THR A 62 -0.05 -17.09 35.67
C THR A 62 0.71 -16.80 34.39
N ALA A 63 1.36 -17.79 33.77
CA ALA A 63 2.02 -17.59 32.47
C ALA A 63 1.03 -17.27 31.35
N VAL A 64 -0.13 -17.97 31.32
CA VAL A 64 -1.20 -17.71 30.35
C VAL A 64 -1.78 -16.31 30.54
N VAL A 65 -2.01 -15.85 31.76
CA VAL A 65 -2.51 -14.50 32.04
C VAL A 65 -1.50 -13.44 31.64
N ILE A 66 -0.19 -13.66 31.88
CA ILE A 66 0.87 -12.72 31.45
C ILE A 66 0.94 -12.65 29.91
N VAL A 67 0.91 -13.80 29.23
CA VAL A 67 0.92 -13.83 27.75
C VAL A 67 -0.34 -13.18 27.20
N MET A 68 -1.51 -13.46 27.76
CA MET A 68 -2.77 -12.81 27.35
C MET A 68 -2.76 -11.30 27.63
N SER A 69 -2.21 -10.85 28.76
CA SER A 69 -2.09 -9.41 29.05
C SER A 69 -1.10 -8.71 28.12
N LEU A 70 0.00 -9.35 27.73
CA LEU A 70 0.91 -8.85 26.72
C LEU A 70 0.26 -8.75 25.32
N PHE A 71 -0.62 -9.70 24.97
CA PHE A 71 -1.42 -9.61 23.75
C PHE A 71 -2.45 -8.48 23.76
N PHE A 72 -3.01 -8.14 24.90
CA PHE A 72 -3.94 -7.00 25.04
C PHE A 72 -3.25 -5.63 25.02
N PHE A 73 -1.97 -5.55 25.39
CA PHE A 73 -1.22 -4.27 25.38
C PHE A 73 -0.64 -3.91 24.00
N VAL A 74 -0.57 -4.83 23.05
CA VAL A 74 -0.24 -4.52 21.65
C VAL A 74 -1.53 -4.33 20.86
N SER A 75 -2.42 -3.49 21.35
CA SER A 75 -3.36 -2.80 20.46
C SER A 75 -2.54 -1.80 19.67
N ALA A 76 -1.97 -2.25 18.55
CA ALA A 76 -1.46 -1.35 17.55
C ALA A 76 -2.59 -0.39 17.21
N HIS A 77 -2.49 0.85 17.67
CA HIS A 77 -3.38 1.91 17.24
C HIS A 77 -3.10 2.11 15.75
N ALA A 78 -3.89 1.44 14.93
CA ALA A 78 -3.81 1.64 13.50
C ALA A 78 -4.09 3.12 13.24
N VAL A 79 -3.09 3.83 12.72
CA VAL A 79 -3.25 5.24 12.34
C VAL A 79 -4.30 5.30 11.24
N GLU A 80 -5.42 5.95 11.53
CA GLU A 80 -6.50 6.11 10.57
C GLU A 80 -6.24 7.36 9.71
N VAL A 81 -6.17 7.19 8.40
CA VAL A 81 -6.07 8.30 7.45
C VAL A 81 -7.44 8.97 7.32
N LYS A 82 -7.51 10.23 7.76
CA LYS A 82 -8.72 11.06 7.78
C LYS A 82 -8.84 11.88 6.49
N THR A 83 -10.07 12.03 5.99
CA THR A 83 -10.35 12.68 4.69
C THR A 83 -11.23 13.93 4.80
N ASN A 84 -11.49 14.43 6.00
CA ASN A 84 -12.44 15.52 6.23
C ASN A 84 -11.96 16.89 5.70
N THR A 85 -10.63 17.11 5.69
CA THR A 85 -10.02 18.33 5.13
C THR A 85 -8.67 18.00 4.51
N LYS A 86 -8.20 18.83 3.55
CA LYS A 86 -6.90 18.65 2.90
C LYS A 86 -5.73 18.56 3.90
N PRO A 87 -5.58 19.47 4.88
CA PRO A 87 -4.52 19.36 5.87
C PRO A 87 -4.61 18.07 6.70
N LEU A 88 -5.81 17.72 7.14
CA LEU A 88 -6.01 16.51 7.94
C LEU A 88 -5.71 15.24 7.15
N PHE A 89 -6.06 15.22 5.86
CA PHE A 89 -5.70 14.14 4.96
C PHE A 89 -4.17 13.98 4.87
N VAL A 90 -3.44 15.07 4.58
CA VAL A 90 -1.98 15.04 4.44
C VAL A 90 -1.31 14.62 5.75
N TYR A 91 -1.66 15.24 6.89
CA TYR A 91 -1.03 14.91 8.17
C TYR A 91 -1.33 13.47 8.63
N SER A 92 -2.56 13.00 8.49
CA SER A 92 -2.90 11.62 8.86
C SER A 92 -2.25 10.60 7.94
N LEU A 93 -2.12 10.91 6.66
CA LEU A 93 -1.41 10.07 5.69
C LEU A 93 0.09 10.04 6.00
N ASN A 94 0.70 11.19 6.28
CA ASN A 94 2.11 11.26 6.67
C ASN A 94 2.40 10.51 7.98
N SER A 95 1.49 10.58 8.95
CA SER A 95 1.58 9.78 10.18
C SER A 95 1.59 8.29 9.89
N CYS A 96 0.71 7.81 8.99
CA CYS A 96 0.71 6.43 8.54
C CYS A 96 2.03 6.05 7.86
N ILE A 97 2.54 6.89 6.94
CA ILE A 97 3.82 6.65 6.26
C ILE A 97 4.97 6.57 7.27
N THR A 98 5.00 7.46 8.25
CA THR A 98 6.00 7.48 9.31
C THR A 98 5.99 6.18 10.11
N ASP A 99 4.81 5.67 10.46
CA ASP A 99 4.70 4.40 11.19
C ASP A 99 5.13 3.20 10.34
N LEU A 100 4.77 3.18 9.07
CA LEU A 100 5.24 2.15 8.13
C LEU A 100 6.76 2.21 7.93
N ASN A 101 7.35 3.40 7.87
CA ASN A 101 8.79 3.57 7.73
C ASN A 101 9.58 3.06 8.94
N LYS A 102 9.00 2.97 10.13
CA LYS A 102 9.65 2.36 11.31
C LYS A 102 9.97 0.87 11.11
N ILE A 103 9.16 0.19 10.29
CA ILE A 103 9.30 -1.24 10.00
C ILE A 103 9.78 -1.55 8.58
N THR A 104 9.86 -0.53 7.72
CA THR A 104 10.36 -0.65 6.34
C THR A 104 11.85 -0.34 6.31
N PRO A 105 12.70 -1.26 5.80
CA PRO A 105 14.12 -0.99 5.62
C PRO A 105 14.35 0.31 4.83
N THR A 106 15.35 1.08 5.24
CA THR A 106 15.61 2.42 4.67
C THR A 106 15.75 2.41 3.15
N GLU A 107 16.41 1.40 2.62
CA GLU A 107 16.58 1.21 1.18
C GLU A 107 15.29 0.86 0.42
N LYS A 108 14.20 0.58 1.15
CA LYS A 108 12.86 0.30 0.60
C LYS A 108 11.86 1.41 0.86
N GLN A 109 12.25 2.42 1.63
CA GLN A 109 11.37 3.57 1.90
C GLN A 109 11.19 4.41 0.63
N ILE A 110 10.01 5.01 0.52
CA ILE A 110 9.63 5.88 -0.59
C ILE A 110 9.46 7.29 0.00
N PRO A 111 9.92 8.35 -0.67
CA PRO A 111 9.73 9.72 -0.17
C PRO A 111 8.26 10.01 0.16
N SER A 112 8.00 10.55 1.35
CA SER A 112 6.62 10.85 1.80
C SER A 112 5.89 11.78 0.84
N GLU A 113 6.58 12.79 0.29
CA GLU A 113 6.03 13.70 -0.71
C GLU A 113 5.45 12.95 -1.92
N LEU A 114 6.14 11.92 -2.39
CA LEU A 114 5.73 11.13 -3.54
C LEU A 114 4.48 10.30 -3.25
N ILE A 115 4.46 9.63 -2.09
CA ILE A 115 3.28 8.84 -1.66
C ILE A 115 2.06 9.75 -1.49
N VAL A 116 2.26 10.91 -0.83
CA VAL A 116 1.18 11.88 -0.60
C VAL A 116 0.68 12.46 -1.92
N ALA A 117 1.57 12.84 -2.85
CA ALA A 117 1.19 13.38 -4.14
C ALA A 117 0.33 12.40 -4.96
N GLN A 118 0.74 11.14 -5.03
CA GLN A 118 -0.03 10.13 -5.75
C GLN A 118 -1.39 9.88 -5.08
N ALA A 119 -1.44 9.78 -3.75
CA ALA A 119 -2.71 9.63 -3.04
C ALA A 119 -3.66 10.83 -3.27
N ILE A 120 -3.13 12.04 -3.36
CA ILE A 120 -3.91 13.25 -3.72
C ILE A 120 -4.50 13.12 -5.12
N ILE A 121 -3.68 12.73 -6.10
CA ILE A 121 -4.08 12.60 -7.51
C ILE A 121 -5.15 11.53 -7.65
N GLU A 122 -4.91 10.33 -7.11
CA GLU A 122 -5.78 9.17 -7.28
C GLU A 122 -7.13 9.31 -6.54
N THR A 123 -7.19 10.17 -5.52
CA THR A 123 -8.37 10.24 -4.66
C THR A 123 -9.02 11.61 -4.53
N GLY A 124 -8.45 12.65 -5.16
CA GLY A 124 -8.92 14.01 -4.95
C GLY A 124 -8.88 14.40 -3.46
N TRP A 125 -7.71 14.24 -2.80
CA TRP A 125 -7.53 14.50 -1.37
C TRP A 125 -8.33 13.55 -0.47
N GLY A 126 -8.46 12.30 -0.86
CA GLY A 126 -9.17 11.28 -0.09
C GLY A 126 -10.70 11.35 -0.20
N THR A 127 -11.25 12.15 -1.11
CA THR A 127 -12.71 12.35 -1.23
C THR A 127 -13.36 11.36 -2.19
N SER A 128 -12.60 10.67 -3.02
CA SER A 128 -13.13 9.72 -4.00
C SER A 128 -13.91 8.58 -3.33
N ARG A 129 -14.85 8.00 -4.09
CA ARG A 129 -15.60 6.82 -3.65
C ARG A 129 -14.68 5.66 -3.29
N PHE A 130 -13.61 5.43 -4.06
CA PHE A 130 -12.64 4.37 -3.78
C PHE A 130 -11.90 4.58 -2.45
N ALA A 131 -11.54 5.82 -2.12
CA ALA A 131 -10.92 6.15 -0.85
C ALA A 131 -11.87 5.92 0.33
N ASN A 132 -13.17 6.16 0.15
CA ASN A 132 -14.15 6.13 1.24
C ASN A 132 -14.82 4.76 1.42
N GLU A 133 -15.14 4.05 0.31
CA GLU A 133 -15.84 2.77 0.35
C GLU A 133 -14.87 1.57 0.37
N ALA A 134 -13.70 1.71 -0.27
CA ALA A 134 -12.73 0.63 -0.39
C ALA A 134 -11.43 0.86 0.40
N ASN A 135 -11.26 2.00 1.07
CA ASN A 135 -10.02 2.42 1.72
C ASN A 135 -8.80 2.39 0.77
N ASN A 136 -9.04 2.55 -0.54
CA ASN A 136 -8.04 2.41 -1.59
C ASN A 136 -7.58 3.78 -2.05
N LEU A 137 -6.38 4.20 -1.60
CA LEU A 137 -5.83 5.53 -1.87
C LEU A 137 -5.08 5.62 -3.19
N PHE A 138 -4.81 4.51 -3.87
CA PHE A 138 -3.92 4.47 -5.04
C PHE A 138 -4.56 3.81 -6.26
N GLY A 139 -5.85 3.54 -6.24
CA GLY A 139 -6.52 2.86 -7.34
C GLY A 139 -5.99 1.44 -7.61
N ILE A 140 -5.42 0.78 -6.61
CA ILE A 140 -4.83 -0.56 -6.75
C ILE A 140 -5.92 -1.54 -7.17
N ARG A 141 -5.68 -2.23 -8.30
CA ARG A 141 -6.61 -3.17 -8.91
C ARG A 141 -6.06 -4.60 -8.87
N GLU A 142 -6.80 -5.47 -8.22
CA GLU A 142 -6.88 -6.91 -8.45
C GLU A 142 -8.36 -7.26 -8.31
N GLY A 143 -9.17 -6.94 -9.36
CA GLY A 143 -10.56 -6.63 -9.11
C GLY A 143 -10.63 -5.27 -8.37
N LEU A 144 -11.72 -4.86 -7.79
CA LEU A 144 -11.72 -3.68 -6.90
C LEU A 144 -11.12 -4.09 -5.55
N LYS A 145 -9.84 -3.78 -5.30
CA LYS A 145 -9.19 -4.15 -4.04
C LYS A 145 -9.71 -3.30 -2.89
N VAL A 146 -10.31 -3.95 -1.91
CA VAL A 146 -10.82 -3.33 -0.67
C VAL A 146 -9.83 -3.58 0.45
N PHE A 147 -9.45 -2.53 1.16
CA PHE A 147 -8.55 -2.60 2.31
C PHE A 147 -9.31 -2.43 3.63
N LYS A 148 -8.76 -2.95 4.72
CA LYS A 148 -9.34 -2.76 6.06
C LYS A 148 -9.24 -1.31 6.49
N THR A 149 -8.09 -0.69 6.24
CA THR A 149 -7.81 0.72 6.52
C THR A 149 -7.16 1.38 5.30
N LYS A 150 -7.19 2.70 5.24
CA LYS A 150 -6.47 3.45 4.21
C LYS A 150 -4.96 3.26 4.34
N CYS A 151 -4.45 3.06 5.57
CA CYS A 151 -3.03 2.78 5.81
C CYS A 151 -2.59 1.42 5.23
N ASP A 152 -3.47 0.42 5.19
CA ASP A 152 -3.18 -0.85 4.52
C ASP A 152 -2.98 -0.67 3.01
N SER A 153 -3.69 0.27 2.39
CA SER A 153 -3.46 0.59 0.98
C SER A 153 -2.11 1.29 0.75
N VAL A 154 -1.64 2.09 1.72
CA VAL A 154 -0.28 2.68 1.68
C VAL A 154 0.78 1.57 1.77
N ALA A 155 0.60 0.63 2.68
CA ALA A 155 1.52 -0.50 2.83
C ALA A 155 1.60 -1.34 1.54
N ASP A 156 0.46 -1.58 0.90
CA ASP A 156 0.41 -2.32 -0.37
C ASP A 156 1.02 -1.53 -1.53
N TYR A 157 0.83 -0.21 -1.58
CA TYR A 157 1.52 0.66 -2.53
C TYR A 157 3.04 0.56 -2.38
N ILE A 158 3.56 0.66 -1.15
CA ILE A 158 5.00 0.51 -0.87
C ILE A 158 5.49 -0.86 -1.33
N ARG A 159 4.74 -1.92 -1.08
CA ARG A 159 5.05 -3.28 -1.55
C ARG A 159 5.11 -3.33 -3.08
N ILE A 160 4.11 -2.79 -3.78
CA ILE A 160 4.04 -2.79 -5.26
C ILE A 160 5.29 -2.13 -5.86
N ILE A 161 5.65 -0.93 -5.40
CA ILE A 161 6.83 -0.22 -5.92
C ILE A 161 8.11 -1.03 -5.66
N ASN A 162 8.19 -1.73 -4.54
CA ASN A 162 9.37 -2.52 -4.17
C ASN A 162 9.46 -3.89 -4.85
N GLU A 163 8.36 -4.49 -5.28
CA GLU A 163 8.35 -5.89 -5.73
C GLU A 163 8.00 -6.05 -7.21
N VAL A 164 7.15 -5.17 -7.75
CA VAL A 164 6.65 -5.35 -9.12
C VAL A 164 7.72 -4.97 -10.14
N PRO A 165 7.98 -5.82 -11.16
CA PRO A 165 9.03 -5.57 -12.18
C PRO A 165 8.88 -4.25 -12.94
N ALA A 166 7.64 -3.75 -13.11
CA ALA A 166 7.38 -2.49 -13.80
C ALA A 166 8.09 -1.27 -13.17
N TYR A 167 8.46 -1.36 -11.89
CA TYR A 167 9.12 -0.30 -11.11
C TYR A 167 10.60 -0.61 -10.83
N ALA A 168 11.27 -1.41 -11.66
CA ALA A 168 12.69 -1.70 -11.51
C ALA A 168 13.54 -0.42 -11.58
N GLU A 169 13.27 0.45 -12.55
CA GLU A 169 13.96 1.75 -12.71
C GLU A 169 13.87 2.62 -11.43
N PHE A 170 12.71 2.67 -10.78
CA PHE A 170 12.54 3.35 -9.49
C PHE A 170 13.52 2.82 -8.44
N ARG A 171 13.61 1.49 -8.34
CA ARG A 171 14.48 0.83 -7.36
C ARG A 171 15.96 1.03 -7.66
N GLU A 172 16.36 0.99 -8.93
CA GLU A 172 17.71 1.26 -9.39
C GLU A 172 18.15 2.67 -9.02
N MET A 173 17.36 3.69 -9.40
CA MET A 173 17.65 5.08 -9.03
C MET A 173 17.78 5.28 -7.52
N ARG A 174 16.93 4.62 -6.74
CA ARG A 174 16.99 4.70 -5.27
C ARG A 174 18.24 4.00 -4.72
N GLN A 175 18.68 2.88 -5.31
CA GLN A 175 19.93 2.19 -4.96
C GLN A 175 21.17 3.05 -5.30
N ASP A 176 21.07 3.89 -6.33
CA ASP A 176 22.08 4.88 -6.69
C ASP A 176 22.08 6.11 -5.77
N GLY A 177 21.26 6.09 -4.70
CA GLY A 177 21.19 7.15 -3.68
C GLY A 177 20.25 8.30 -4.01
N ILE A 178 19.46 8.20 -5.07
CA ILE A 178 18.45 9.22 -5.39
C ILE A 178 17.28 9.12 -4.40
N THR A 179 17.07 10.19 -3.64
CA THR A 179 15.97 10.32 -2.66
C THR A 179 14.99 11.44 -2.99
N ASP A 180 15.28 12.25 -3.99
CA ASP A 180 14.40 13.34 -4.42
C ASP A 180 13.12 12.79 -5.06
N ALA A 181 11.97 13.21 -4.51
CA ALA A 181 10.65 12.75 -4.94
C ALA A 181 10.34 13.07 -6.40
N LEU A 182 10.82 14.24 -6.91
CA LEU A 182 10.57 14.66 -8.30
C LEU A 182 11.36 13.80 -9.29
N LEU A 183 12.61 13.46 -8.96
CA LEU A 183 13.41 12.60 -9.81
C LEU A 183 12.83 11.18 -9.85
N LEU A 184 12.45 10.63 -8.69
CA LEU A 184 11.85 9.31 -8.59
C LEU A 184 10.49 9.24 -9.28
N ALA A 185 9.68 10.31 -9.24
CA ALA A 185 8.38 10.37 -9.92
C ALA A 185 8.47 10.05 -11.41
N ARG A 186 9.56 10.43 -12.07
CA ARG A 186 9.77 10.22 -13.51
C ARG A 186 9.83 8.75 -13.92
N THR A 187 10.07 7.86 -12.99
CA THR A 187 10.10 6.40 -13.24
C THR A 187 8.72 5.74 -13.11
N LEU A 188 7.71 6.48 -12.62
CA LEU A 188 6.37 5.94 -12.36
C LEU A 188 5.43 5.95 -13.57
N LYS A 189 5.97 6.00 -14.78
CA LYS A 189 5.22 6.04 -16.07
C LYS A 189 4.27 4.87 -16.28
N LYS A 190 4.45 3.77 -15.54
CA LYS A 190 3.60 2.57 -15.62
C LYS A 190 2.47 2.57 -14.60
N TRP A 191 2.37 3.59 -13.73
CA TRP A 191 1.32 3.68 -12.75
C TRP A 191 -0.03 4.06 -13.38
N ALA A 192 -0.04 5.02 -14.27
CA ALA A 192 -1.24 5.48 -14.98
C ALA A 192 -1.05 5.44 -16.50
N ALA A 193 -2.17 5.37 -17.22
CA ALA A 193 -2.17 5.43 -18.67
C ALA A 193 -1.96 6.85 -19.23
N ASP A 194 -2.18 7.88 -18.41
CA ASP A 194 -2.00 9.28 -18.80
C ASP A 194 -0.51 9.58 -19.03
N PRO A 195 -0.10 10.00 -20.23
CA PRO A 195 1.28 10.38 -20.51
C PRO A 195 1.78 11.56 -19.68
N ASN A 196 0.87 12.43 -19.19
CA ASN A 196 1.20 13.59 -18.37
C ASN A 196 1.20 13.28 -16.85
N TYR A 197 1.05 12.01 -16.47
CA TYR A 197 0.92 11.62 -15.08
C TYR A 197 2.13 12.06 -14.21
N THR A 198 3.33 11.96 -14.76
CA THR A 198 4.56 12.39 -14.08
C THR A 198 4.55 13.90 -13.81
N ASP A 199 4.16 14.70 -14.81
CA ASP A 199 4.08 16.17 -14.67
C ASP A 199 3.02 16.54 -13.63
N LEU A 200 1.92 15.78 -13.56
CA LEU A 200 0.88 15.97 -12.55
C LEU A 200 1.43 15.71 -11.14
N ILE A 201 2.21 14.66 -10.95
CA ILE A 201 2.87 14.38 -9.66
C ILE A 201 3.82 15.53 -9.30
N GLU A 202 4.68 15.96 -10.23
CA GLU A 202 5.63 17.05 -10.01
C GLU A 202 4.91 18.35 -9.62
N ASN A 203 3.82 18.70 -10.30
CA ASN A 203 3.01 19.86 -9.98
C ASN A 203 2.39 19.78 -8.59
N VAL A 204 1.84 18.62 -8.20
CA VAL A 204 1.27 18.44 -6.86
C VAL A 204 2.35 18.57 -5.80
N ILE A 205 3.53 17.98 -5.98
CA ILE A 205 4.63 18.11 -5.04
C ILE A 205 5.05 19.57 -4.90
N GLN A 206 5.28 20.28 -6.01
CA GLN A 206 5.82 21.64 -5.98
C GLN A 206 4.83 22.67 -5.43
N TYR A 207 3.56 22.60 -5.85
CA TYR A 207 2.60 23.66 -5.58
C TYR A 207 1.58 23.35 -4.48
N ASN A 208 1.43 22.07 -4.12
CA ASN A 208 0.45 21.67 -3.11
C ASN A 208 1.06 21.06 -1.85
N ILE A 209 2.32 20.60 -1.91
CA ILE A 209 2.98 19.95 -0.77
C ILE A 209 4.14 20.81 -0.25
N ARG A 210 5.16 21.06 -1.08
CA ARG A 210 6.36 21.82 -0.67
C ARG A 210 6.00 23.24 -0.27
N GLY A 211 6.49 23.68 0.89
CA GLY A 211 6.18 25.01 1.44
C GLY A 211 4.77 25.15 2.04
N VAL A 212 3.93 24.10 1.98
CA VAL A 212 2.59 24.07 2.59
C VAL A 212 2.53 23.06 3.75
N TYR A 213 3.18 21.93 3.60
CA TYR A 213 3.22 20.86 4.61
C TYR A 213 4.65 20.43 4.90
N GLU A 214 4.91 20.12 6.16
CA GLU A 214 6.14 19.45 6.59
C GLU A 214 5.90 17.93 6.60
N LEU A 215 6.66 17.20 5.73
CA LEU A 215 6.51 15.75 5.53
C LEU A 215 7.81 15.01 5.84
#